data_24299962f0e8df7b5513453e1158ca8a
#
_entry.id   24299962f0e8df7b5513453e1158ca8a
#
_cell.length_a   1.000
_cell.length_b   1.000
_cell.length_c   1.000
_cell.angle_alpha   90.00
_cell.angle_beta   90.00
_cell.angle_gamma   90.00
#
_symmetry.space_group_name_H-M   'P 1'
#
loop_
_entity.id
_entity.type
_entity.pdbx_description
1 polymer ?
#
loop_
_entity_poly.entity_id
_entity_poly.type
_entity_poly.pdbx_seq_one_letter_code
_entity_poly.pdbx_strand_id
1 'polypeptide(L)'
;MGARELCDDDEVVPARGQVIFVEQDPGVGHFDQQPETLTYTIPRSDVTVLGGTAQVDDWGMDIRAEDNDLILSKVEALWPELDRSRIIGGAVGLRPSRSEVRLEVEYIDERKVVHNYGHGGAGVTLSWGCAEEVANLVSQSA
;
A
#
# COMPACT_ATOMS: atom_id res chain seq x y z
N MET A 1 -9.12 5.31 6.09
CA MET A 1 -8.75 6.72 5.80
C MET A 1 -8.80 7.62 7.05
N GLY A 2 -8.63 7.04 8.24
CA GLY A 2 -8.86 7.72 9.51
C GLY A 2 -8.13 9.06 9.71
N ALA A 3 -6.88 9.21 9.22
CA ALA A 3 -6.17 10.49 9.35
C ALA A 3 -6.87 11.65 8.63
N ARG A 4 -7.50 11.41 7.47
CA ARG A 4 -8.28 12.42 6.75
C ARG A 4 -9.40 12.99 7.63
N GLU A 5 -10.14 12.11 8.28
CA GLU A 5 -11.28 12.50 9.12
C GLU A 5 -10.85 13.11 10.45
N LEU A 6 -9.81 12.54 11.09
CA LEU A 6 -9.35 13.00 12.39
C LEU A 6 -8.61 14.33 12.35
N CYS A 7 -7.93 14.62 11.25
CA CYS A 7 -7.11 15.82 11.10
C CYS A 7 -7.72 16.84 10.13
N ASP A 8 -8.93 16.59 9.60
CA ASP A 8 -9.58 17.39 8.56
C ASP A 8 -8.63 17.68 7.38
N ASP A 9 -7.92 16.63 6.94
CA ASP A 9 -6.86 16.75 5.94
C ASP A 9 -7.31 16.19 4.59
N ASP A 10 -7.78 17.08 3.73
CA ASP A 10 -8.28 16.75 2.39
C ASP A 10 -7.21 16.29 1.41
N GLU A 11 -5.92 16.50 1.70
CA GLU A 11 -4.83 15.98 0.88
C GLU A 11 -4.66 14.45 1.02
N VAL A 12 -5.21 13.86 2.10
CA VAL A 12 -5.19 12.40 2.24
C VAL A 12 -6.23 11.79 1.31
N VAL A 13 -5.75 11.21 0.21
CA VAL A 13 -6.56 10.51 -0.78
C VAL A 13 -6.23 9.01 -0.80
N PRO A 14 -7.15 8.14 -1.19
CA PRO A 14 -6.83 6.72 -1.33
C PRO A 14 -5.93 6.48 -2.55
N ALA A 15 -4.96 5.59 -2.41
CA ALA A 15 -4.38 4.87 -3.54
C ALA A 15 -4.94 3.44 -3.51
N ARG A 16 -5.99 3.22 -4.32
CA ARG A 16 -6.66 1.92 -4.40
C ARG A 16 -5.70 0.87 -4.95
N GLY A 17 -5.63 -0.26 -4.29
CA GLY A 17 -4.82 -1.39 -4.72
C GLY A 17 -5.61 -2.68 -4.73
N GLN A 18 -5.54 -3.40 -5.86
CA GLN A 18 -6.11 -4.74 -5.99
C GLN A 18 -4.98 -5.77 -6.05
N VAL A 19 -5.22 -6.93 -5.47
CA VAL A 19 -4.33 -8.10 -5.50
C VAL A 19 -5.14 -9.36 -5.77
N ILE A 20 -4.45 -10.38 -6.28
CA ILE A 20 -5.00 -11.72 -6.53
C ILE A 20 -4.33 -12.71 -5.59
N PHE A 21 -5.05 -13.72 -5.17
CA PHE A 21 -4.55 -14.84 -4.37
C PHE A 21 -4.54 -16.11 -5.20
N VAL A 22 -3.41 -16.84 -5.17
CA VAL A 22 -3.25 -18.11 -5.88
C VAL A 22 -2.66 -19.18 -4.95
N GLU A 23 -3.20 -20.39 -5.01
CA GLU A 23 -2.67 -21.57 -4.30
C GLU A 23 -1.53 -22.22 -5.09
N GLN A 24 -0.49 -21.46 -5.38
CA GLN A 24 0.71 -21.93 -6.05
C GLN A 24 1.92 -21.19 -5.48
N ASP A 25 2.97 -21.93 -5.18
CA ASP A 25 4.22 -21.40 -4.65
C ASP A 25 5.22 -21.17 -5.81
N PRO A 26 5.69 -19.96 -6.05
CA PRO A 26 6.73 -19.66 -7.04
C PRO A 26 8.15 -20.04 -6.55
N GLY A 27 8.29 -20.52 -5.30
CA GLY A 27 9.56 -20.79 -4.64
C GLY A 27 10.30 -19.54 -4.15
N VAL A 28 10.23 -18.46 -4.91
CA VAL A 28 10.79 -17.14 -4.58
C VAL A 28 9.82 -16.03 -4.94
N GLY A 29 9.93 -14.89 -4.27
CA GLY A 29 9.18 -13.71 -4.65
C GLY A 29 9.77 -13.06 -5.90
N HIS A 30 8.90 -12.61 -6.80
CA HIS A 30 9.28 -11.86 -7.99
C HIS A 30 8.86 -10.40 -7.84
N PHE A 31 9.71 -9.50 -8.31
CA PHE A 31 9.42 -8.07 -8.32
C PHE A 31 9.90 -7.48 -9.63
N ASP A 32 9.04 -6.69 -10.28
CA ASP A 32 9.49 -5.82 -11.35
C ASP A 32 10.25 -4.64 -10.74
N GLN A 33 11.42 -4.35 -11.30
CA GLN A 33 12.25 -3.22 -10.87
C GLN A 33 11.77 -1.86 -11.41
N GLN A 34 10.78 -1.87 -12.29
CA GLN A 34 10.20 -0.64 -12.85
C GLN A 34 9.10 -0.12 -11.91
N PRO A 35 9.29 1.04 -11.27
CA PRO A 35 8.35 1.57 -10.27
C PRO A 35 6.91 1.74 -10.80
N GLU A 36 6.78 2.01 -12.11
CA GLU A 36 5.49 2.27 -12.75
C GLU A 36 4.63 1.02 -12.93
N THR A 37 5.23 -0.15 -12.91
CA THR A 37 4.50 -1.40 -13.19
C THR A 37 3.84 -1.98 -11.96
N LEU A 38 4.40 -1.76 -10.77
CA LEU A 38 3.94 -2.31 -9.49
C LEU A 38 3.58 -3.81 -9.58
N THR A 39 4.48 -4.60 -10.21
CA THR A 39 4.25 -6.02 -10.43
C THR A 39 5.07 -6.86 -9.46
N TYR A 40 4.43 -7.78 -8.76
CA TYR A 40 5.09 -8.64 -7.79
C TYR A 40 4.35 -9.95 -7.54
N THR A 41 5.10 -10.97 -7.08
CA THR A 41 4.58 -12.16 -6.44
C THR A 41 5.17 -12.29 -5.05
N ILE A 42 4.33 -12.42 -4.03
CA ILE A 42 4.76 -12.56 -2.62
C ILE A 42 4.24 -13.88 -2.09
N PRO A 43 5.09 -14.93 -2.04
CA PRO A 43 4.70 -16.20 -1.42
C PRO A 43 4.50 -16.00 0.09
N ARG A 44 3.43 -16.59 0.61
CA ARG A 44 3.10 -16.70 2.03
C ARG A 44 2.96 -18.18 2.39
N SER A 45 2.68 -18.47 3.66
CA SER A 45 2.58 -19.85 4.14
C SER A 45 1.45 -20.66 3.49
N ASP A 46 0.42 -20.02 3.02
CA ASP A 46 -0.84 -20.63 2.54
C ASP A 46 -1.21 -20.21 1.12
N VAL A 47 -0.82 -19.02 0.70
CA VAL A 47 -1.13 -18.47 -0.62
C VAL A 47 0.02 -17.62 -1.15
N THR A 48 0.07 -17.44 -2.47
CA THR A 48 0.89 -16.38 -3.08
C THR A 48 0.01 -15.19 -3.44
N VAL A 49 0.46 -13.99 -3.05
CA VAL A 49 -0.18 -12.72 -3.41
C VAL A 49 0.43 -12.22 -4.71
N LEU A 50 -0.42 -12.00 -5.71
CA LEU A 50 -0.06 -11.39 -6.99
C LEU A 50 -0.50 -9.93 -6.98
N GLY A 51 0.37 -9.02 -7.31
CA GLY A 51 0.06 -7.60 -7.30
C GLY A 51 0.68 -6.83 -8.45
N GLY A 52 0.28 -5.67 -8.67
CA GLY A 52 -0.88 -5.03 -8.07
C GLY A 52 -1.26 -3.79 -8.85
N THR A 53 -2.22 -3.05 -8.30
CA THR A 53 -2.61 -1.74 -8.84
C THR A 53 -2.37 -0.62 -7.82
N ALA A 54 -2.32 0.62 -8.31
CA ALA A 54 -2.27 1.83 -7.49
C ALA A 54 -3.03 2.94 -8.23
N GLN A 55 -4.34 3.04 -7.98
CA GLN A 55 -5.21 4.04 -8.59
C GLN A 55 -5.44 5.15 -7.57
N VAL A 56 -4.85 6.32 -7.83
CA VAL A 56 -4.96 7.49 -6.94
C VAL A 56 -6.35 8.08 -7.02
N ASP A 57 -6.90 8.47 -5.85
CA ASP A 57 -8.23 9.04 -5.66
C ASP A 57 -9.38 8.11 -6.11
N ASP A 58 -9.13 6.81 -6.15
CA ASP A 58 -10.16 5.81 -6.41
C ASP A 58 -10.62 5.17 -5.09
N TRP A 59 -11.87 5.38 -4.75
CA TRP A 59 -12.53 4.94 -3.51
C TRP A 59 -13.25 3.61 -3.64
N GLY A 60 -13.25 2.99 -4.83
CA GLY A 60 -13.93 1.73 -5.08
C GLY A 60 -13.34 0.57 -4.28
N MET A 61 -14.19 -0.23 -3.62
CA MET A 61 -13.78 -1.39 -2.84
C MET A 61 -14.10 -2.72 -3.53
N ASP A 62 -14.77 -2.67 -4.66
CA ASP A 62 -15.12 -3.87 -5.41
C ASP A 62 -13.92 -4.39 -6.21
N ILE A 63 -13.82 -5.71 -6.31
CA ILE A 63 -12.85 -6.35 -7.22
C ILE A 63 -13.30 -6.09 -8.65
N ARG A 64 -12.37 -5.62 -9.50
CA ARG A 64 -12.60 -5.34 -10.91
C ARG A 64 -11.91 -6.37 -11.78
N ALA A 65 -12.62 -6.86 -12.79
CA ALA A 65 -12.08 -7.86 -13.72
C ALA A 65 -10.91 -7.30 -14.53
N GLU A 66 -11.02 -6.05 -14.99
CA GLU A 66 -9.97 -5.36 -15.74
C GLU A 66 -8.66 -5.21 -14.95
N ASP A 67 -8.74 -4.98 -13.64
CA ASP A 67 -7.56 -4.96 -12.78
C ASP A 67 -6.95 -6.36 -12.61
N ASN A 68 -7.78 -7.40 -12.52
CA ASN A 68 -7.30 -8.78 -12.51
C ASN A 68 -6.57 -9.12 -13.81
N ASP A 69 -7.14 -8.79 -14.96
CA ASP A 69 -6.52 -9.04 -16.27
C ASP A 69 -5.18 -8.31 -16.39
N LEU A 70 -5.12 -7.06 -15.92
CA LEU A 70 -3.89 -6.28 -15.89
C LEU A 70 -2.82 -6.91 -14.99
N ILE A 71 -3.18 -7.31 -13.77
CA ILE A 71 -2.26 -7.96 -12.82
C ILE A 71 -1.73 -9.27 -13.42
N LEU A 72 -2.63 -10.12 -13.92
CA LEU A 72 -2.26 -11.42 -14.46
C LEU A 72 -1.33 -11.29 -15.66
N SER A 73 -1.61 -10.39 -16.61
CA SER A 73 -0.77 -10.18 -17.79
C SER A 73 0.66 -9.77 -17.42
N LYS A 74 0.82 -8.93 -16.38
CA LYS A 74 2.13 -8.51 -15.90
C LYS A 74 2.85 -9.60 -15.12
N VAL A 75 2.13 -10.30 -14.23
CA VAL A 75 2.71 -11.36 -13.42
C VAL A 75 3.17 -12.53 -14.28
N GLU A 76 2.42 -12.92 -15.31
CA GLU A 76 2.82 -13.99 -16.23
C GLU A 76 4.11 -13.69 -17.00
N ALA A 77 4.42 -12.42 -17.23
CA ALA A 77 5.70 -12.03 -17.81
C ALA A 77 6.89 -12.25 -16.85
N LEU A 78 6.65 -12.16 -15.51
CA LEU A 78 7.67 -12.42 -14.49
C LEU A 78 7.70 -13.89 -14.05
N TRP A 79 6.55 -14.54 -14.07
CA TRP A 79 6.35 -15.92 -13.62
C TRP A 79 5.50 -16.69 -14.63
N PRO A 80 6.12 -17.19 -15.74
CA PRO A 80 5.41 -17.88 -16.84
C PRO A 80 4.71 -19.19 -16.41
N GLU A 81 5.13 -19.80 -15.30
CA GLU A 81 4.56 -21.03 -14.77
C GLU A 81 3.27 -20.84 -13.96
N LEU A 82 2.77 -19.61 -13.88
CA LEU A 82 1.51 -19.30 -13.17
C LEU A 82 0.34 -20.08 -13.76
N ASP A 83 -0.31 -20.89 -12.92
CA ASP A 83 -1.53 -21.60 -13.26
C ASP A 83 -2.77 -20.81 -12.78
N ARG A 84 -3.46 -20.17 -13.72
CA ARG A 84 -4.68 -19.40 -13.43
C ARG A 84 -5.80 -20.23 -12.81
N SER A 85 -5.83 -21.55 -13.03
CA SER A 85 -6.86 -22.42 -12.44
C SER A 85 -6.76 -22.53 -10.93
N ARG A 86 -5.62 -22.14 -10.36
CA ARG A 86 -5.34 -22.15 -8.92
C ARG A 86 -5.63 -20.82 -8.24
N ILE A 87 -6.20 -19.84 -8.95
CA ILE A 87 -6.65 -18.57 -8.36
C ILE A 87 -7.85 -18.83 -7.46
N ILE A 88 -7.77 -18.37 -6.22
CA ILE A 88 -8.81 -18.58 -5.19
C ILE A 88 -9.54 -17.29 -4.81
N GLY A 89 -9.14 -16.13 -5.34
CA GLY A 89 -9.80 -14.86 -5.06
C GLY A 89 -8.85 -13.68 -5.13
N GLY A 90 -9.23 -12.61 -4.47
CA GLY A 90 -8.45 -11.39 -4.40
C GLY A 90 -8.95 -10.45 -3.32
N ALA A 91 -8.28 -9.31 -3.17
CA ALA A 91 -8.67 -8.26 -2.24
C ALA A 91 -8.40 -6.88 -2.79
N VAL A 92 -9.14 -5.90 -2.27
CA VAL A 92 -8.94 -4.48 -2.53
C VAL A 92 -8.63 -3.78 -1.21
N GLY A 93 -7.71 -2.82 -1.26
CA GLY A 93 -7.39 -1.97 -0.12
C GLY A 93 -7.14 -0.52 -0.55
N LEU A 94 -7.44 0.41 0.33
CA LEU A 94 -7.20 1.83 0.14
C LEU A 94 -5.99 2.24 0.98
N ARG A 95 -4.87 2.53 0.30
CA ARG A 95 -3.67 3.03 0.97
C ARG A 95 -3.84 4.53 1.21
N PRO A 96 -3.71 5.04 2.45
CA PRO A 96 -3.82 6.47 2.73
C PRO A 96 -2.60 7.19 2.16
N SER A 97 -2.78 7.85 1.02
CA SER A 97 -1.73 8.54 0.28
C SER A 97 -1.88 10.05 0.42
N ARG A 98 -0.78 10.75 0.42
CA ARG A 98 -0.66 12.21 0.37
C ARG A 98 0.40 12.58 -0.65
N SER A 99 0.41 13.82 -1.13
CA SER A 99 1.48 14.34 -2.00
C SER A 99 2.86 14.25 -1.31
N GLU A 100 2.88 14.56 -0.01
CA GLU A 100 4.04 14.38 0.88
C GLU A 100 3.58 13.72 2.18
N VAL A 101 4.44 12.88 2.76
CA VAL A 101 4.18 12.32 4.10
C VAL A 101 4.09 13.46 5.11
N ARG A 102 3.02 13.48 5.90
CA ARG A 102 2.89 14.44 6.99
C ARG A 102 3.58 13.88 8.22
N LEU A 103 4.78 14.38 8.49
CA LEU A 103 5.59 14.04 9.67
C LEU A 103 6.08 15.34 10.31
N GLU A 104 5.25 15.89 11.21
CA GLU A 104 5.47 17.22 11.78
C GLU A 104 4.77 17.39 13.13
N VAL A 105 5.08 18.51 13.80
CA VAL A 105 4.40 18.95 15.02
C VAL A 105 3.39 20.05 14.67
N GLU A 106 2.20 19.93 15.22
CA GLU A 106 1.18 20.97 15.23
C GLU A 106 0.74 21.24 16.68
N TYR A 107 0.39 22.46 16.98
CA TYR A 107 -0.21 22.83 18.28
C TYR A 107 -1.69 23.17 18.07
N ILE A 108 -2.57 22.37 18.70
CA ILE A 108 -4.01 22.54 18.67
C ILE A 108 -4.49 22.80 20.11
N ASP A 109 -5.07 23.97 20.39
CA ASP A 109 -5.51 24.37 21.72
C ASP A 109 -4.41 24.13 22.80
N GLU A 110 -3.21 24.60 22.54
CA GLU A 110 -2.01 24.42 23.40
C GLU A 110 -1.55 22.98 23.57
N ARG A 111 -2.15 22.02 22.90
CA ARG A 111 -1.74 20.61 22.89
C ARG A 111 -0.79 20.34 21.73
N LYS A 112 0.34 19.74 22.06
CA LYS A 112 1.29 19.26 21.05
C LYS A 112 0.74 18.00 20.38
N VAL A 113 0.56 18.06 19.08
CA VAL A 113 0.13 16.95 18.24
C VAL A 113 1.27 16.60 17.29
N VAL A 114 1.67 15.34 17.24
CA VAL A 114 2.65 14.85 16.28
C VAL A 114 1.93 14.05 15.21
N HIS A 115 1.98 14.54 13.99
CA HIS A 115 1.42 13.88 12.81
C HIS A 115 2.42 12.90 12.22
N ASN A 116 1.96 11.72 11.81
CA ASN A 116 2.77 10.73 11.09
C ASN A 116 1.85 9.87 10.23
N TYR A 117 1.54 10.35 9.01
CA TYR A 117 0.62 9.67 8.10
C TYR A 117 0.80 10.11 6.64
N GLY A 118 0.03 9.50 5.74
CA GLY A 118 0.07 9.82 4.31
C GLY A 118 1.11 9.03 3.51
N HIS A 119 1.61 7.91 4.05
CA HIS A 119 2.69 7.10 3.48
C HIS A 119 2.27 6.27 2.25
N GLY A 120 0.99 6.21 1.91
CA GLY A 120 0.51 5.36 0.81
C GLY A 120 0.93 3.90 1.00
N GLY A 121 1.64 3.35 0.03
CA GLY A 121 2.16 1.98 0.06
C GLY A 121 3.49 1.82 0.80
N ALA A 122 4.17 2.91 1.21
CA ALA A 122 5.52 2.87 1.75
C ALA A 122 5.60 2.82 3.30
N GLY A 123 4.45 2.77 4.00
CA GLY A 123 4.41 2.90 5.45
C GLY A 123 5.28 1.90 6.22
N VAL A 124 5.31 0.63 5.80
CA VAL A 124 6.18 -0.39 6.43
C VAL A 124 7.66 -0.09 6.18
N THR A 125 8.01 0.26 4.95
CA THR A 125 9.39 0.59 4.55
C THR A 125 9.95 1.78 5.35
N LEU A 126 9.13 2.80 5.58
CA LEU A 126 9.52 4.03 6.28
C LEU A 126 9.38 3.96 7.80
N SER A 127 8.79 2.88 8.33
CA SER A 127 8.32 2.78 9.72
C SER A 127 9.40 3.10 10.77
N TRP A 128 10.62 2.59 10.61
CA TRP A 128 11.72 2.81 11.56
C TRP A 128 12.21 4.27 11.56
N GLY A 129 12.44 4.85 10.39
CA GLY A 129 12.86 6.26 10.29
C GLY A 129 11.78 7.21 10.81
N CYS A 130 10.52 6.96 10.46
CA CYS A 130 9.41 7.74 10.99
C CYS A 130 9.25 7.59 12.51
N ALA A 131 9.46 6.39 13.06
CA ALA A 131 9.39 6.17 14.50
C ALA A 131 10.50 6.94 15.25
N GLU A 132 11.71 6.94 14.74
CA GLU A 132 12.83 7.72 15.30
C GLU A 132 12.53 9.23 15.28
N GLU A 133 12.05 9.74 14.15
CA GLU A 133 11.71 11.15 14.03
C GLU A 133 10.55 11.55 14.95
N VAL A 134 9.49 10.74 15.03
CA VAL A 134 8.37 10.95 15.98
C VAL A 134 8.88 10.98 17.41
N ALA A 135 9.78 10.09 17.81
CA ALA A 135 10.35 10.07 19.16
C ALA A 135 11.14 11.37 19.45
N ASN A 136 11.90 11.86 18.47
CA ASN A 136 12.62 13.14 18.57
C ASN A 136 11.64 14.31 18.71
N LEU A 137 10.62 14.38 17.85
CA LEU A 137 9.61 15.43 17.86
C LEU A 137 8.84 15.46 19.20
N VAL A 138 8.48 14.30 19.75
CA VAL A 138 7.78 14.19 21.04
C VAL A 138 8.67 14.68 22.19
N SER A 139 9.97 14.36 22.14
CA SER A 139 10.93 14.66 23.21
C SER A 139 11.37 16.12 23.24
N GLN A 140 11.23 16.87 22.17
CA GLN A 140 11.53 18.29 22.13
C GLN A 140 10.53 19.05 23.00
N SER A 141 11.04 19.76 24.02
CA SER A 141 10.23 20.69 24.81
C SER A 141 9.78 21.87 23.94
N ALA A 142 8.58 22.35 24.21
CA ALA A 142 8.06 23.56 23.56
C ALA A 142 8.89 24.79 23.97
#